data_2048c8c8b4e1918bb8e98cb3e177adef
#
_entry.id   2048c8c8b4e1918bb8e98cb3e177adef
#
_cell.length_a   1.000
_cell.length_b   1.000
_cell.length_c   1.000
_cell.angle_alpha   90.00
_cell.angle_beta   90.00
_cell.angle_gamma   90.00
#
_symmetry.space_group_name_H-M   'P 1'
#
loop_
_entity.id
_entity.type
_entity.pdbx_description
1 polymer ?
#
loop_
_entity_poly.entity_id
_entity_poly.type
_entity_poly.pdbx_seq_one_letter_code
_entity_poly.pdbx_strand_id
1 'polypeptide(L)'
;MKTKKFALLVLFALAALLLTACKVNVVTDIKSDGSGAYIQEIGMATDELSGLGMDAASFCDEMGKDMPAGISARQETRDKETWCIFETKFESLDELKNLYSETDTRINQIAIADGQLIYDITLDMTGDSGDMAGMSLNANWIVKMPGRVIESNATEQSGSTLTWKLQIGKENNIRAVSGLGGAGLDLGGDWIWYLLGGGVFLCLCCFVPLVIGGVVFFFVRKKKAAAPVTDN
;
A
#
# COMPACT_ATOMS: atom_id res chain seq x y z
N MET A 1 -21.12 -9.74 -46.87
CA MET A 1 -21.00 -8.48 -46.09
C MET A 1 -20.94 -8.67 -44.58
N LYS A 2 -21.23 -9.86 -43.98
CA LYS A 2 -21.20 -10.12 -42.54
C LYS A 2 -19.79 -10.29 -41.96
N THR A 3 -18.86 -10.87 -42.74
CA THR A 3 -17.46 -11.13 -42.30
C THR A 3 -16.61 -9.87 -42.09
N LYS A 4 -16.80 -8.82 -42.89
CA LYS A 4 -16.06 -7.54 -42.73
C LYS A 4 -16.47 -6.78 -41.46
N LYS A 5 -17.75 -6.86 -41.07
CA LYS A 5 -18.24 -6.23 -39.81
C LYS A 5 -17.74 -6.97 -38.58
N PHE A 6 -17.63 -8.31 -38.67
CA PHE A 6 -17.10 -9.11 -37.56
C PHE A 6 -15.59 -8.88 -37.38
N ALA A 7 -14.82 -8.82 -38.46
CA ALA A 7 -13.39 -8.49 -38.40
C ALA A 7 -13.13 -7.10 -37.83
N LEU A 8 -13.98 -6.11 -38.18
CA LEU A 8 -13.89 -4.75 -37.65
C LEU A 8 -14.21 -4.71 -36.14
N LEU A 9 -15.22 -5.45 -35.69
CA LEU A 9 -15.58 -5.59 -34.28
C LEU A 9 -14.48 -6.28 -33.45
N VAL A 10 -13.86 -7.32 -34.00
CA VAL A 10 -12.72 -8.01 -33.33
C VAL A 10 -11.49 -7.10 -33.28
N LEU A 11 -11.22 -6.32 -34.34
CA LEU A 11 -10.14 -5.36 -34.35
C LEU A 11 -10.38 -4.22 -33.33
N PHE A 12 -11.62 -3.76 -33.22
CA PHE A 12 -12.00 -2.73 -32.23
C PHE A 12 -11.93 -3.27 -30.79
N ALA A 13 -12.33 -4.53 -30.56
CA ALA A 13 -12.21 -5.21 -29.27
C ALA A 13 -10.73 -5.45 -28.90
N LEU A 14 -9.89 -5.83 -29.88
CA LEU A 14 -8.45 -5.95 -29.66
C LEU A 14 -7.79 -4.59 -29.35
N ALA A 15 -8.17 -3.53 -30.07
CA ALA A 15 -7.71 -2.18 -29.82
C ALA A 15 -8.15 -1.65 -28.44
N ALA A 16 -9.38 -1.96 -28.02
CA ALA A 16 -9.89 -1.63 -26.69
C ALA A 16 -9.18 -2.38 -25.56
N LEU A 17 -8.68 -3.58 -25.80
CA LEU A 17 -7.86 -4.34 -24.85
C LEU A 17 -6.43 -3.78 -24.69
N LEU A 18 -5.95 -3.00 -25.67
CA LEU A 18 -4.62 -2.37 -25.62
C LEU A 18 -4.63 -1.00 -24.88
N LEU A 19 -5.80 -0.45 -24.55
CA LEU A 19 -5.96 0.87 -23.94
C LEU A 19 -6.01 0.85 -22.39
N THR A 20 -5.71 -0.26 -21.74
CA THR A 20 -5.84 -0.39 -20.27
C THR A 20 -4.53 -0.15 -19.50
N ALA A 21 -3.58 0.52 -20.07
CA ALA A 21 -2.19 0.32 -19.73
C ALA A 21 -1.54 1.37 -18.86
N CYS A 22 -2.00 2.59 -18.80
CA CYS A 22 -1.39 3.58 -17.93
C CYS A 22 -1.90 3.49 -16.51
N LYS A 23 -0.99 3.29 -15.57
CA LYS A 23 -1.24 3.36 -14.12
C LYS A 23 -0.60 4.62 -13.58
N VAL A 24 -1.34 5.35 -12.76
CA VAL A 24 -0.83 6.54 -12.08
C VAL A 24 -1.10 6.38 -10.59
N ASN A 25 -0.04 6.45 -9.81
CA ASN A 25 -0.14 6.53 -8.35
C ASN A 25 0.42 7.88 -7.89
N VAL A 26 -0.35 8.59 -7.10
CA VAL A 26 0.14 9.75 -6.36
C VAL A 26 0.25 9.33 -4.90
N VAL A 27 1.46 9.32 -4.36
CA VAL A 27 1.75 8.89 -3.00
C VAL A 27 2.20 10.07 -2.17
N THR A 28 1.54 10.31 -1.06
CA THR A 28 1.96 11.28 -0.05
C THR A 28 2.34 10.52 1.22
N ASP A 29 3.62 10.54 1.57
CA ASP A 29 4.14 9.92 2.79
C ASP A 29 4.39 11.03 3.82
N ILE A 30 3.58 11.07 4.89
CA ILE A 30 3.63 12.13 5.91
C ILE A 30 4.16 11.53 7.21
N LYS A 31 5.16 12.17 7.79
CA LYS A 31 5.71 11.81 9.10
C LYS A 31 5.02 12.57 10.23
N SER A 32 5.26 12.13 11.46
CA SER A 32 4.64 12.72 12.65
C SER A 32 5.07 14.18 12.93
N ASP A 33 6.19 14.61 12.37
CA ASP A 33 6.70 16.00 12.45
C ASP A 33 6.14 16.89 11.33
N GLY A 34 5.33 16.35 10.44
CA GLY A 34 4.74 17.06 9.29
C GLY A 34 5.66 17.13 8.06
N SER A 35 6.88 16.57 8.11
CA SER A 35 7.74 16.38 6.95
C SER A 35 7.33 15.15 6.15
N GLY A 36 7.87 14.98 4.93
CA GLY A 36 7.56 13.79 4.17
C GLY A 36 8.06 13.79 2.73
N ALA A 37 7.38 13.00 1.91
CA ALA A 37 7.64 12.91 0.48
C ALA A 37 6.32 12.87 -0.31
N TYR A 38 6.32 13.58 -1.42
CA TYR A 38 5.29 13.54 -2.45
C TYR A 38 5.87 12.83 -3.65
N ILE A 39 5.23 11.74 -4.07
CA ILE A 39 5.75 10.84 -5.09
C ILE A 39 4.69 10.64 -6.16
N GLN A 40 5.06 10.85 -7.42
CA GLN A 40 4.25 10.50 -8.57
C GLN A 40 4.85 9.26 -9.23
N GLU A 41 4.07 8.22 -9.39
CA GLU A 41 4.47 7.01 -10.08
C GLU A 41 3.61 6.84 -11.34
N ILE A 42 4.25 6.76 -12.49
CA ILE A 42 3.59 6.53 -13.77
C ILE A 42 4.09 5.19 -14.30
N GLY A 43 3.20 4.24 -14.46
CA GLY A 43 3.49 2.89 -14.88
C GLY A 43 2.86 2.53 -16.21
N MET A 44 3.60 1.79 -17.04
CA MET A 44 3.13 1.24 -18.30
C MET A 44 3.71 -0.17 -18.51
N ALA A 45 2.94 -1.05 -19.14
CA ALA A 45 3.44 -2.38 -19.48
C ALA A 45 4.63 -2.28 -20.47
N THR A 46 5.69 -3.04 -20.20
CA THR A 46 6.94 -2.94 -20.98
C THR A 46 6.77 -3.37 -22.45
N ASP A 47 5.86 -4.29 -22.72
CA ASP A 47 5.51 -4.71 -24.08
C ASP A 47 4.74 -3.62 -24.85
N GLU A 48 3.91 -2.83 -24.17
CA GLU A 48 3.22 -1.69 -24.78
C GLU A 48 4.18 -0.55 -25.11
N LEU A 49 5.15 -0.24 -24.23
CA LEU A 49 6.24 0.71 -24.52
C LEU A 49 6.99 0.28 -25.79
N SER A 50 7.32 -1.00 -25.90
CA SER A 50 7.99 -1.55 -27.08
C SER A 50 7.11 -1.43 -28.33
N GLY A 51 5.80 -1.61 -28.19
CA GLY A 51 4.81 -1.41 -29.28
C GLY A 51 4.72 0.05 -29.76
N LEU A 52 5.00 1.00 -28.88
CA LEU A 52 5.10 2.44 -29.20
C LEU A 52 6.47 2.85 -29.73
N GLY A 53 7.43 1.91 -29.82
CA GLY A 53 8.80 2.16 -30.24
C GLY A 53 9.64 2.90 -29.19
N MET A 54 9.22 2.88 -27.94
CA MET A 54 9.93 3.48 -26.81
C MET A 54 10.61 2.40 -25.96
N ASP A 55 11.78 2.71 -25.45
CA ASP A 55 12.38 1.96 -24.36
C ASP A 55 12.02 2.61 -23.00
N ALA A 56 12.32 1.89 -21.93
CA ALA A 56 11.99 2.31 -20.57
C ALA A 56 12.67 3.65 -20.16
N ALA A 57 13.90 3.89 -20.63
CA ALA A 57 14.62 5.12 -20.32
C ALA A 57 14.02 6.31 -21.06
N SER A 58 13.76 6.16 -22.36
CA SER A 58 13.11 7.19 -23.18
C SER A 58 11.71 7.56 -22.65
N PHE A 59 10.96 6.58 -22.13
CA PHE A 59 9.66 6.83 -21.52
C PHE A 59 9.78 7.71 -20.28
N CYS A 60 10.69 7.38 -19.35
CA CYS A 60 10.86 8.17 -18.14
C CYS A 60 11.49 9.52 -18.39
N ASP A 61 12.39 9.63 -19.37
CA ASP A 61 12.97 10.91 -19.78
C ASP A 61 11.90 11.83 -20.37
N GLU A 62 10.97 11.30 -21.19
CA GLU A 62 9.87 12.06 -21.76
C GLU A 62 8.92 12.58 -20.67
N MET A 63 8.53 11.70 -19.72
CA MET A 63 7.67 12.07 -18.59
C MET A 63 8.34 13.10 -17.66
N GLY A 64 9.67 13.10 -17.58
CA GLY A 64 10.44 14.00 -16.73
C GLY A 64 10.73 15.39 -17.33
N LYS A 65 10.50 15.60 -18.63
CA LYS A 65 10.89 16.85 -19.31
C LYS A 65 10.25 18.11 -18.74
N ASP A 66 8.98 18.00 -18.35
CA ASP A 66 8.18 19.12 -17.86
C ASP A 66 8.15 19.21 -16.33
N MET A 67 8.93 18.35 -15.65
CA MET A 67 8.98 18.36 -14.19
C MET A 67 9.82 19.53 -13.65
N PRO A 68 9.38 20.18 -12.56
CA PRO A 68 10.14 21.24 -11.90
C PRO A 68 11.56 20.81 -11.49
N ALA A 69 12.49 21.77 -11.44
CA ALA A 69 13.85 21.51 -10.96
C ALA A 69 13.82 21.06 -9.49
N GLY A 70 14.66 20.07 -9.13
CA GLY A 70 14.76 19.56 -7.76
C GLY A 70 13.96 18.27 -7.52
N ILE A 71 13.21 17.79 -8.50
CA ILE A 71 12.55 16.48 -8.42
C ILE A 71 13.57 15.38 -8.70
N SER A 72 13.64 14.38 -7.85
CA SER A 72 14.41 13.18 -8.12
C SER A 72 13.60 12.21 -8.97
N ALA A 73 14.14 11.82 -10.12
CA ALA A 73 13.53 10.86 -11.01
C ALA A 73 14.26 9.51 -10.91
N ARG A 74 13.52 8.41 -10.84
CA ARG A 74 14.07 7.06 -10.96
C ARG A 74 13.13 6.15 -11.73
N GLN A 75 13.73 5.17 -12.38
CA GLN A 75 13.02 4.12 -13.11
C GLN A 75 13.06 2.83 -12.30
N GLU A 76 11.94 2.12 -12.26
CA GLU A 76 11.83 0.78 -11.69
C GLU A 76 11.08 -0.14 -12.67
N THR A 77 11.40 -1.43 -12.64
CA THR A 77 10.61 -2.46 -13.32
C THR A 77 9.94 -3.33 -12.26
N ARG A 78 8.61 -3.40 -12.28
CA ARG A 78 7.78 -4.19 -11.37
C ARG A 78 6.82 -5.04 -12.22
N ASP A 79 6.83 -6.37 -12.06
CA ASP A 79 5.86 -7.29 -12.70
C ASP A 79 5.64 -7.07 -14.21
N LYS A 80 6.71 -6.84 -14.99
CA LYS A 80 6.71 -6.52 -16.43
C LYS A 80 6.14 -5.13 -16.76
N GLU A 81 6.04 -4.25 -15.80
CA GLU A 81 5.70 -2.84 -15.98
C GLU A 81 6.94 -1.99 -15.75
N THR A 82 7.09 -0.97 -16.56
CA THR A 82 8.08 0.09 -16.35
C THR A 82 7.41 1.22 -15.60
N TRP A 83 8.00 1.61 -14.49
CA TRP A 83 7.53 2.69 -13.64
C TRP A 83 8.53 3.83 -13.64
N CYS A 84 8.04 5.03 -13.91
CA CYS A 84 8.77 6.28 -13.72
C CYS A 84 8.31 6.89 -12.41
N ILE A 85 9.23 7.12 -11.48
CA ILE A 85 8.97 7.56 -10.14
C ILE A 85 9.62 8.92 -9.95
N PHE A 86 8.81 9.92 -9.65
CA PHE A 86 9.21 11.30 -9.41
C PHE A 86 8.95 11.64 -7.95
N GLU A 87 9.98 11.99 -7.21
CA GLU A 87 9.91 12.24 -5.77
C GLU A 87 10.34 13.65 -5.42
N THR A 88 9.50 14.34 -4.66
CA THR A 88 9.77 15.63 -4.04
C THR A 88 9.64 15.49 -2.53
N LYS A 89 10.65 15.92 -1.77
CA LYS A 89 10.58 15.98 -0.31
C LYS A 89 9.99 17.31 0.12
N PHE A 90 9.29 17.28 1.24
CA PHE A 90 8.80 18.48 1.92
C PHE A 90 9.16 18.42 3.40
N GLU A 91 9.52 19.55 3.97
CA GLU A 91 9.97 19.68 5.37
C GLU A 91 8.81 20.08 6.30
N SER A 92 7.66 20.46 5.75
CA SER A 92 6.49 20.89 6.51
C SER A 92 5.18 20.67 5.74
N LEU A 93 4.05 20.64 6.47
CA LEU A 93 2.73 20.58 5.85
C LEU A 93 2.42 21.81 4.99
N ASP A 94 3.04 22.95 5.25
CA ASP A 94 2.84 24.15 4.43
C ASP A 94 3.54 24.01 3.07
N GLU A 95 4.71 23.39 3.02
CA GLU A 95 5.34 23.04 1.74
C GLU A 95 4.50 22.02 0.97
N LEU A 96 3.93 21.00 1.65
CA LEU A 96 3.00 20.06 1.00
C LEU A 96 1.79 20.79 0.42
N LYS A 97 1.20 21.76 1.15
CA LYS A 97 0.09 22.57 0.65
C LYS A 97 0.48 23.37 -0.60
N ASN A 98 1.70 23.92 -0.62
CA ASN A 98 2.21 24.63 -1.78
C ASN A 98 2.35 23.71 -3.00
N LEU A 99 2.86 22.47 -2.82
CA LEU A 99 2.91 21.48 -3.91
C LEU A 99 1.52 21.18 -4.47
N TYR A 100 0.50 21.08 -3.61
CA TYR A 100 -0.88 20.85 -4.06
C TYR A 100 -1.51 22.06 -4.73
N SER A 101 -1.12 23.27 -4.38
CA SER A 101 -1.66 24.49 -4.99
C SER A 101 -1.24 24.66 -6.46
N GLU A 102 -0.23 23.94 -6.91
CA GLU A 102 0.22 23.90 -8.31
C GLU A 102 -0.56 22.85 -9.14
N THR A 103 -1.48 22.12 -8.51
CA THR A 103 -2.33 21.09 -9.13
C THR A 103 -3.81 21.46 -8.96
N ASP A 104 -4.72 20.76 -9.65
CA ASP A 104 -6.18 20.93 -9.51
C ASP A 104 -6.71 20.36 -8.17
N THR A 105 -5.94 20.57 -7.09
CA THR A 105 -6.24 20.07 -5.74
C THR A 105 -6.74 21.20 -4.86
N ARG A 106 -7.99 21.10 -4.41
CA ARG A 106 -8.53 21.99 -3.40
C ARG A 106 -8.24 21.43 -2.00
N ILE A 107 -7.49 22.16 -1.22
CA ILE A 107 -7.17 21.80 0.17
C ILE A 107 -8.29 22.29 1.06
N ASN A 108 -9.04 21.36 1.68
CA ASN A 108 -10.04 21.68 2.68
C ASN A 108 -9.37 21.85 4.06
N GLN A 109 -8.51 20.86 4.43
CA GLN A 109 -7.72 20.92 5.65
C GLN A 109 -6.54 19.97 5.59
N ILE A 110 -5.32 20.47 5.80
CA ILE A 110 -4.14 19.67 6.11
C ILE A 110 -3.48 20.32 7.32
N ALA A 111 -3.60 19.67 8.49
CA ALA A 111 -3.11 20.25 9.74
C ALA A 111 -2.84 19.17 10.79
N ILE A 112 -1.90 19.48 11.68
CA ILE A 112 -1.71 18.76 12.94
C ILE A 112 -2.40 19.59 14.04
N ALA A 113 -3.39 19.00 14.69
CA ALA A 113 -4.11 19.60 15.80
C ALA A 113 -4.48 18.52 16.83
N ASP A 114 -4.38 18.83 18.11
CA ASP A 114 -4.74 17.95 19.23
C ASP A 114 -4.09 16.54 19.16
N GLY A 115 -2.85 16.47 18.67
CA GLY A 115 -2.12 15.21 18.51
C GLY A 115 -2.66 14.34 17.37
N GLN A 116 -3.37 14.93 16.43
CA GLN A 116 -3.91 14.26 15.24
C GLN A 116 -3.43 14.98 13.97
N LEU A 117 -3.16 14.21 12.92
CA LEU A 117 -3.07 14.74 11.57
C LEU A 117 -4.44 14.61 10.91
N ILE A 118 -4.96 15.73 10.43
CA ILE A 118 -6.14 15.81 9.58
C ILE A 118 -5.67 16.04 8.15
N TYR A 119 -6.11 15.20 7.25
CA TYR A 119 -5.83 15.28 5.82
C TYR A 119 -7.16 15.26 5.07
N ASP A 120 -7.52 16.39 4.48
CA ASP A 120 -8.80 16.58 3.78
C ASP A 120 -8.59 17.45 2.56
N ILE A 121 -8.73 16.84 1.37
CA ILE A 121 -8.57 17.48 0.07
C ILE A 121 -9.69 17.05 -0.88
N THR A 122 -9.92 17.86 -1.89
CA THR A 122 -10.78 17.53 -3.03
C THR A 122 -9.98 17.66 -4.32
N LEU A 123 -9.96 16.59 -5.09
CA LEU A 123 -9.37 16.58 -6.43
C LEU A 123 -10.49 16.80 -7.45
N ASP A 124 -10.40 17.89 -8.20
CA ASP A 124 -11.34 18.15 -9.30
C ASP A 124 -10.78 17.53 -10.59
N MET A 125 -11.37 16.41 -10.98
CA MET A 125 -11.05 15.73 -12.24
C MET A 125 -12.17 15.88 -13.27
N THR A 126 -13.04 16.90 -13.11
CA THR A 126 -14.17 17.18 -14.02
C THR A 126 -13.74 17.95 -15.27
N GLY A 127 -12.57 18.65 -15.22
CA GLY A 127 -12.01 19.43 -16.32
C GLY A 127 -11.66 18.55 -17.51
N ASP A 128 -11.65 19.14 -18.67
CA ASP A 128 -11.33 18.67 -20.06
C ASP A 128 -10.98 17.18 -20.25
N SER A 129 -11.87 16.30 -19.78
CA SER A 129 -11.81 14.86 -20.07
C SER A 129 -12.13 14.55 -21.54
N GLY A 130 -12.26 15.59 -22.39
CA GLY A 130 -12.54 15.41 -23.82
C GLY A 130 -11.52 14.52 -24.52
N ASP A 131 -10.26 14.68 -24.20
CA ASP A 131 -9.17 13.88 -24.79
C ASP A 131 -8.90 12.57 -23.99
N MET A 132 -9.28 12.49 -22.70
CA MET A 132 -9.09 11.32 -21.86
C MET A 132 -10.36 10.49 -21.67
N ALA A 133 -11.50 10.91 -22.18
CA ALA A 133 -12.80 10.23 -22.00
C ALA A 133 -12.89 8.81 -22.60
N GLY A 134 -11.84 8.36 -23.27
CA GLY A 134 -11.71 6.98 -23.78
C GLY A 134 -10.56 6.19 -23.16
N MET A 135 -9.73 6.80 -22.33
CA MET A 135 -8.61 6.12 -21.70
C MET A 135 -9.05 5.48 -20.39
N SER A 136 -8.85 4.18 -20.25
CA SER A 136 -9.02 3.47 -18.99
C SER A 136 -7.79 3.74 -18.12
N LEU A 137 -7.70 4.93 -17.52
CA LEU A 137 -6.63 5.29 -16.61
C LEU A 137 -6.90 4.70 -15.23
N ASN A 138 -5.99 3.86 -14.73
CA ASN A 138 -6.04 3.38 -13.36
C ASN A 138 -5.24 4.35 -12.48
N ALA A 139 -5.94 5.30 -11.87
CA ALA A 139 -5.34 6.32 -11.03
C ALA A 139 -5.66 6.08 -9.56
N ASN A 140 -4.64 6.08 -8.71
CA ASN A 140 -4.78 5.93 -7.28
C ASN A 140 -4.14 7.13 -6.56
N TRP A 141 -4.82 7.59 -5.50
CA TRP A 141 -4.26 8.48 -4.52
C TRP A 141 -3.95 7.69 -3.26
N ILE A 142 -2.70 7.73 -2.82
CA ILE A 142 -2.21 6.93 -1.71
C ILE A 142 -1.65 7.87 -0.65
N VAL A 143 -2.11 7.76 0.59
CA VAL A 143 -1.56 8.54 1.70
C VAL A 143 -1.07 7.57 2.77
N LYS A 144 0.18 7.72 3.14
CA LYS A 144 0.76 7.06 4.30
C LYS A 144 0.68 8.02 5.47
N MET A 145 -0.19 7.70 6.41
CA MET A 145 -0.46 8.52 7.58
C MET A 145 0.55 8.24 8.69
N PRO A 146 0.96 9.25 9.47
CA PRO A 146 1.79 9.04 10.64
C PRO A 146 0.96 8.43 11.78
N GLY A 147 1.19 7.17 12.09
CA GLY A 147 0.52 6.49 13.21
C GLY A 147 -0.83 5.85 12.85
N ARG A 148 -1.69 5.66 13.87
CA ARG A 148 -2.94 4.90 13.69
C ARG A 148 -4.01 5.75 13.01
N VAL A 149 -4.61 5.23 11.96
CA VAL A 149 -5.79 5.83 11.31
C VAL A 149 -7.00 5.73 12.24
N ILE A 150 -7.67 6.87 12.46
CA ILE A 150 -8.86 7.02 13.30
C ILE A 150 -10.11 7.03 12.43
N GLU A 151 -10.05 7.79 11.33
CA GLU A 151 -11.17 7.97 10.39
C GLU A 151 -10.62 8.05 8.97
N SER A 152 -11.31 7.46 7.99
CA SER A 152 -10.97 7.56 6.59
C SER A 152 -12.17 7.21 5.71
N ASN A 153 -12.23 7.83 4.52
CA ASN A 153 -13.11 7.44 3.43
C ASN A 153 -12.36 6.71 2.30
N ALA A 154 -11.18 6.16 2.60
CA ALA A 154 -10.36 5.44 1.61
C ALA A 154 -11.08 4.21 1.05
N THR A 155 -10.80 3.90 -0.21
CA THR A 155 -11.30 2.69 -0.88
C THR A 155 -10.66 1.42 -0.29
N GLU A 156 -9.38 1.52 0.09
CA GLU A 156 -8.61 0.43 0.69
C GLU A 156 -7.73 0.98 1.82
N GLN A 157 -7.54 0.18 2.86
CA GLN A 157 -6.66 0.50 3.98
C GLN A 157 -5.78 -0.68 4.34
N SER A 158 -4.47 -0.43 4.48
CA SER A 158 -3.50 -1.41 4.97
C SER A 158 -2.60 -0.74 6.02
N GLY A 159 -2.87 -1.02 7.29
CA GLY A 159 -2.22 -0.32 8.40
C GLY A 159 -2.49 1.19 8.35
N SER A 160 -1.43 1.98 8.23
CA SER A 160 -1.51 3.44 8.08
C SER A 160 -1.52 3.91 6.61
N THR A 161 -1.45 2.99 5.66
CA THR A 161 -1.54 3.31 4.23
C THR A 161 -2.98 3.25 3.76
N LEU A 162 -3.43 4.35 3.18
CA LEU A 162 -4.78 4.55 2.67
C LEU A 162 -4.73 4.75 1.16
N THR A 163 -5.62 4.10 0.43
CA THR A 163 -5.70 4.20 -1.03
C THR A 163 -7.10 4.58 -1.46
N TRP A 164 -7.19 5.60 -2.30
CA TRP A 164 -8.40 6.01 -3.00
C TRP A 164 -8.23 5.71 -4.49
N LYS A 165 -9.17 4.95 -5.05
CA LYS A 165 -9.27 4.76 -6.50
C LYS A 165 -9.97 5.98 -7.10
N LEU A 166 -9.25 6.77 -7.86
CA LEU A 166 -9.76 8.02 -8.42
C LEU A 166 -10.75 7.76 -9.56
N GLN A 167 -11.79 8.56 -9.58
CA GLN A 167 -12.80 8.54 -10.65
C GLN A 167 -12.56 9.71 -11.59
N ILE A 168 -12.14 9.41 -12.81
CA ILE A 168 -11.95 10.41 -13.88
C ILE A 168 -13.32 11.00 -14.26
N GLY A 169 -13.36 12.31 -14.52
CA GLY A 169 -14.57 13.04 -14.84
C GLY A 169 -15.45 13.38 -13.64
N LYS A 170 -14.93 13.26 -12.42
CA LYS A 170 -15.65 13.59 -11.18
C LYS A 170 -14.75 14.28 -10.15
N GLU A 171 -15.39 14.94 -9.19
CA GLU A 171 -14.70 15.33 -7.95
C GLU A 171 -14.45 14.10 -7.08
N ASN A 172 -13.22 13.99 -6.56
CA ASN A 172 -12.81 12.95 -5.63
C ASN A 172 -12.50 13.57 -4.28
N ASN A 173 -13.28 13.23 -3.25
CA ASN A 173 -13.07 13.69 -1.88
C ASN A 173 -12.20 12.68 -1.14
N ILE A 174 -11.06 13.15 -0.63
CA ILE A 174 -10.05 12.35 0.07
C ILE A 174 -9.95 12.89 1.49
N ARG A 175 -10.36 12.09 2.47
CA ARG A 175 -10.34 12.46 3.86
C ARG A 175 -9.77 11.35 4.73
N ALA A 176 -8.86 11.72 5.63
CA ALA A 176 -8.31 10.84 6.64
C ALA A 176 -7.91 11.61 7.90
N VAL A 177 -8.00 10.95 9.04
CA VAL A 177 -7.51 11.43 10.33
C VAL A 177 -6.69 10.35 10.97
N SER A 178 -5.48 10.68 11.44
CA SER A 178 -4.63 9.76 12.19
C SER A 178 -4.13 10.37 13.49
N GLY A 179 -3.96 9.55 14.51
CA GLY A 179 -3.33 9.96 15.76
C GLY A 179 -1.83 9.99 15.64
N LEU A 180 -1.20 11.09 16.11
CA LEU A 180 0.26 11.23 16.19
C LEU A 180 0.83 10.65 17.49
N GLY A 181 -0.04 10.28 18.42
CA GLY A 181 0.33 9.70 19.71
C GLY A 181 1.11 8.43 19.50
N GLY A 182 2.35 8.48 19.95
CA GLY A 182 3.47 7.57 19.94
C GLY A 182 3.26 6.22 19.27
N ALA A 183 4.34 5.59 18.82
CA ALA A 183 4.33 4.18 18.45
C ALA A 183 3.60 3.37 19.53
N GLY A 184 2.27 3.48 19.53
CA GLY A 184 1.43 2.48 20.14
C GLY A 184 1.96 1.23 19.47
N LEU A 185 2.54 0.34 20.27
CA LEU A 185 2.83 -0.99 19.84
C LEU A 185 1.67 -1.37 18.95
N ASP A 186 1.88 -1.34 17.65
CA ASP A 186 0.95 -1.92 16.68
C ASP A 186 0.94 -3.40 17.03
N LEU A 187 0.14 -3.71 18.05
CA LEU A 187 -0.23 -5.04 18.43
C LEU A 187 -1.24 -5.51 17.37
N GLY A 188 -0.88 -5.25 16.09
CA GLY A 188 -1.56 -5.83 14.95
C GLY A 188 -1.80 -7.29 15.27
N GLY A 189 -3.08 -7.67 15.33
CA GLY A 189 -3.59 -8.85 16.01
C GLY A 189 -2.95 -10.21 15.70
N ASP A 190 -1.96 -10.26 14.81
CA ASP A 190 -1.31 -11.51 14.42
C ASP A 190 -0.19 -11.95 15.40
N TRP A 191 0.58 -11.02 15.95
CA TRP A 191 1.67 -11.39 16.86
C TRP A 191 1.15 -11.87 18.24
N ILE A 192 0.00 -11.39 18.70
CA ILE A 192 -0.67 -11.88 19.90
C ILE A 192 -1.00 -13.37 19.75
N TRP A 193 -1.46 -13.78 18.57
CA TRP A 193 -1.70 -15.19 18.26
C TRP A 193 -0.39 -15.99 18.22
N TYR A 194 0.72 -15.42 17.76
CA TYR A 194 2.05 -16.05 17.83
C TYR A 194 2.55 -16.17 19.26
N LEU A 195 2.34 -15.15 20.11
CA LEU A 195 2.72 -15.24 21.54
C LEU A 195 1.80 -16.18 22.31
N LEU A 196 0.50 -16.12 22.11
CA LEU A 196 -0.44 -17.04 22.77
C LEU A 196 -0.31 -18.46 22.21
N GLY A 197 -0.21 -18.64 20.90
CA GLY A 197 -0.01 -19.94 20.27
C GLY A 197 1.37 -20.51 20.55
N GLY A 198 2.43 -19.74 20.41
CA GLY A 198 3.81 -20.16 20.69
C GLY A 198 4.08 -20.40 22.17
N GLY A 199 3.53 -19.57 23.06
CA GLY A 199 3.64 -19.73 24.51
C GLY A 199 2.94 -20.99 25.01
N VAL A 200 1.74 -21.27 24.50
CA VAL A 200 1.00 -22.52 24.85
C VAL A 200 1.71 -23.75 24.29
N PHE A 201 2.30 -23.66 23.08
CA PHE A 201 3.04 -24.79 22.49
C PHE A 201 4.35 -25.08 23.26
N LEU A 202 5.10 -24.05 23.69
CA LEU A 202 6.30 -24.18 24.49
C LEU A 202 5.97 -24.73 25.88
N CYS A 203 4.89 -24.29 26.53
CA CYS A 203 4.43 -24.85 27.80
C CYS A 203 4.03 -26.32 27.66
N LEU A 204 3.29 -26.71 26.64
CA LEU A 204 2.89 -28.10 26.41
C LEU A 204 4.09 -29.01 26.13
N CYS A 205 5.08 -28.56 25.34
CA CYS A 205 6.28 -29.34 25.08
C CYS A 205 7.17 -29.55 26.32
N CYS A 206 7.15 -28.64 27.30
CA CYS A 206 7.91 -28.77 28.53
C CYS A 206 7.16 -29.56 29.60
N PHE A 207 5.83 -29.41 29.70
CA PHE A 207 5.04 -30.08 30.75
C PHE A 207 4.76 -31.58 30.45
N VAL A 208 4.54 -31.94 29.18
CA VAL A 208 4.23 -33.33 28.80
C VAL A 208 5.36 -34.29 29.17
N PRO A 209 6.66 -34.04 28.87
CA PRO A 209 7.73 -34.93 29.25
C PRO A 209 7.97 -35.00 30.78
N LEU A 210 7.71 -33.90 31.53
CA LEU A 210 7.81 -33.87 32.98
C LEU A 210 6.73 -34.73 33.64
N VAL A 211 5.49 -34.65 33.13
CA VAL A 211 4.38 -35.49 33.63
C VAL A 211 4.63 -36.96 33.31
N ILE A 212 5.03 -37.28 32.08
CA ILE A 212 5.35 -38.65 31.66
C ILE A 212 6.55 -39.20 32.48
N GLY A 213 7.62 -38.42 32.62
CA GLY A 213 8.79 -38.76 33.41
C GLY A 213 8.46 -39.00 34.88
N GLY A 214 7.60 -38.16 35.48
CA GLY A 214 7.12 -38.28 36.85
C GLY A 214 6.29 -39.55 37.07
N VAL A 215 5.37 -39.85 36.15
CA VAL A 215 4.53 -41.05 36.21
C VAL A 215 5.37 -42.31 36.08
N VAL A 216 6.29 -42.36 35.10
CA VAL A 216 7.19 -43.50 34.89
C VAL A 216 8.08 -43.73 36.15
N PHE A 217 8.66 -42.65 36.72
CA PHE A 217 9.48 -42.72 37.91
C PHE A 217 8.70 -43.26 39.12
N PHE A 218 7.43 -42.84 39.26
CA PHE A 218 6.56 -43.32 40.35
C PHE A 218 6.24 -44.82 40.23
N PHE A 219 5.97 -45.29 38.99
CA PHE A 219 5.69 -46.72 38.75
C PHE A 219 6.94 -47.58 38.89
N VAL A 220 8.13 -47.11 38.51
CA VAL A 220 9.39 -47.85 38.67
C VAL A 220 9.76 -47.97 40.17
N ARG A 221 9.53 -46.91 40.97
CA ARG A 221 9.76 -46.99 42.44
C ARG A 221 8.83 -47.97 43.13
N LYS A 222 7.53 -48.05 42.74
CA LYS A 222 6.61 -49.02 43.32
C LYS A 222 6.99 -50.44 43.02
N LYS A 223 7.61 -50.81 41.95
CA LYS A 223 8.05 -52.16 41.62
C LYS A 223 9.28 -52.61 42.42
N LYS A 224 10.11 -51.67 42.91
CA LYS A 224 11.28 -52.02 43.74
C LYS A 224 10.94 -52.28 45.23
N ALA A 225 9.74 -51.91 45.69
CA ALA A 225 9.34 -52.09 47.09
C ALA A 225 8.67 -53.46 47.37
N ALA A 226 8.49 -54.33 46.36
CA ALA A 226 7.86 -55.65 46.51
C ALA A 226 8.86 -56.76 46.16
N ALA A 227 10.03 -56.80 46.83
CA ALA A 227 10.88 -57.98 46.86
C ALA A 227 10.52 -58.81 48.10
N PRO A 228 10.19 -60.10 47.98
CA PRO A 228 9.86 -60.93 49.13
C PRO A 228 11.12 -61.26 49.96
N VAL A 229 11.01 -61.06 51.24
CA VAL A 229 11.99 -61.60 52.25
C VAL A 229 11.85 -63.12 52.25
N THR A 230 12.88 -63.78 51.79
CA THR A 230 13.03 -65.23 51.99
C THR A 230 13.67 -65.43 53.35
N ASP A 231 12.88 -65.94 54.32
CA ASP A 231 13.37 -66.53 55.59
C ASP A 231 14.06 -67.83 55.27
N ASN A 232 15.26 -68.02 55.90
CA ASN A 232 15.93 -69.26 56.14
C ASN A 232 16.15 -69.42 57.66
#